data_27ce3aed74cf36cd31d7603038696071
#
_entry.id   27ce3aed74cf36cd31d7603038696071
#
_cell.length_a   1.000
_cell.length_b   1.000
_cell.length_c   1.000
_cell.angle_alpha   90.00
_cell.angle_beta   90.00
_cell.angle_gamma   90.00
#
_symmetry.space_group_name_H-M   'P 1'
#
loop_
_entity.id
_entity.type
_entity.pdbx_description
1 polymer ?
#
loop_
_entity_poly.entity_id
_entity_poly.type
_entity_poly.pdbx_seq_one_letter_code
_entity_poly.pdbx_strand_id
1 'polypeptide(L)'
;MTALLLAGFLASSSFLSTAQPSPPSPQDKEKPAAAPSRYRPNRFAARAGTYYKLVWGVDSLSVKWTESGEVIRFSYRVVDADKAKVLNDKKNEPFLIDPRAGVKLVVPSLEKVGQLRQSSTPEAGKSYWMAFSNKGRPVKRGDRVSVVIGQFRADGLVVD
;
A
#
# COMPACT_ATOMS: atom_id res chain seq x y z
N MET A 1 71.75 -38.69 47.29
CA MET A 1 71.50 -39.54 48.48
C MET A 1 69.99 -39.63 48.65
N THR A 2 69.58 -40.84 48.59
CA THR A 2 68.48 -41.50 49.27
C THR A 2 67.07 -41.24 48.80
N ALA A 3 66.54 -42.25 48.16
CA ALA A 3 65.19 -42.66 47.82
C ALA A 3 64.22 -42.58 49.01
N LEU A 4 62.94 -42.46 48.73
CA LEU A 4 61.97 -43.42 49.25
C LEU A 4 60.68 -43.39 48.47
N LEU A 5 60.35 -44.55 47.90
CA LEU A 5 59.06 -44.98 47.40
C LEU A 5 58.03 -45.08 48.49
N LEU A 6 56.78 -44.69 48.27
CA LEU A 6 55.69 -45.45 48.85
C LEU A 6 54.47 -45.40 47.88
N ALA A 7 54.11 -46.59 47.54
CA ALA A 7 52.89 -46.92 46.75
C ALA A 7 51.65 -46.85 47.69
N GLY A 8 50.52 -46.47 47.15
CA GLY A 8 49.23 -46.51 47.88
C GLY A 8 48.08 -46.46 46.89
N PHE A 9 47.75 -47.56 46.43
CA PHE A 9 46.46 -48.29 46.31
C PHE A 9 45.21 -47.54 45.86
N LEU A 10 44.71 -48.04 44.72
CA LEU A 10 43.45 -47.90 44.09
C LEU A 10 42.21 -47.90 45.01
N ALA A 11 41.27 -47.03 44.68
CA ALA A 11 39.85 -47.30 44.82
C ALA A 11 39.08 -46.70 43.69
N SER A 12 38.76 -47.56 42.74
CA SER A 12 37.80 -47.25 41.68
C SER A 12 36.41 -47.21 42.26
N SER A 13 35.79 -46.02 42.30
CA SER A 13 34.37 -45.90 42.57
C SER A 13 33.71 -45.43 41.30
N SER A 14 33.17 -46.38 40.57
CA SER A 14 32.30 -46.14 39.43
C SER A 14 30.97 -45.53 39.90
N PHE A 15 30.83 -44.22 39.82
CA PHE A 15 29.50 -43.61 39.91
C PHE A 15 28.81 -43.76 38.57
N LEU A 16 27.84 -44.68 38.53
CA LEU A 16 26.80 -44.63 37.46
C LEU A 16 26.06 -43.31 37.62
N SER A 17 26.38 -42.35 36.76
CA SER A 17 25.59 -41.14 36.60
C SER A 17 24.35 -41.52 35.84
N THR A 18 23.25 -41.74 36.54
CA THR A 18 21.93 -41.85 35.96
C THR A 18 21.59 -40.47 35.38
N ALA A 19 21.68 -40.34 34.09
CA ALA A 19 21.20 -39.16 33.38
C ALA A 19 19.67 -39.03 33.58
N GLN A 20 19.27 -38.10 34.44
CA GLN A 20 17.88 -37.68 34.52
C GLN A 20 17.53 -36.98 33.20
N PRO A 21 16.43 -37.38 32.55
CA PRO A 21 15.95 -36.60 31.40
C PRO A 21 15.49 -35.24 31.89
N SER A 22 16.16 -34.19 31.43
CA SER A 22 15.74 -32.81 31.62
C SER A 22 14.31 -32.63 31.06
N PRO A 23 13.42 -31.93 31.78
CA PRO A 23 12.13 -31.61 31.24
C PRO A 23 12.30 -30.78 29.95
N PRO A 24 11.48 -31.01 28.92
CA PRO A 24 11.57 -30.24 27.68
C PRO A 24 11.35 -28.77 27.99
N SER A 25 12.31 -27.95 27.63
CA SER A 25 12.18 -26.48 27.63
C SER A 25 10.88 -26.13 26.93
N PRO A 26 10.14 -25.07 27.36
CA PRO A 26 9.01 -24.58 26.60
C PRO A 26 9.52 -24.23 25.21
N GLN A 27 9.10 -25.00 24.24
CA GLN A 27 9.29 -24.65 22.83
C GLN A 27 8.66 -23.27 22.68
N ASP A 28 9.49 -22.26 22.46
CA ASP A 28 9.05 -21.03 21.87
C ASP A 28 8.17 -21.42 20.69
N LYS A 29 6.87 -21.24 20.86
CA LYS A 29 5.93 -21.36 19.75
C LYS A 29 6.37 -20.31 18.76
N GLU A 30 7.17 -20.74 17.81
CA GLU A 30 7.55 -19.97 16.64
C GLU A 30 6.25 -19.38 16.07
N LYS A 31 6.08 -18.08 16.31
CA LYS A 31 4.95 -17.32 15.80
C LYS A 31 4.94 -17.58 14.29
N PRO A 32 3.85 -18.14 13.73
CA PRO A 32 3.81 -18.43 12.31
C PRO A 32 4.25 -17.19 11.56
N ALA A 33 5.31 -17.30 10.76
CA ALA A 33 5.76 -16.21 9.91
C ALA A 33 4.54 -15.69 9.17
N ALA A 34 4.20 -14.43 9.39
CA ALA A 34 3.04 -13.80 8.77
C ALA A 34 3.15 -14.09 7.26
N ALA A 35 2.21 -14.83 6.72
CA ALA A 35 2.16 -15.12 5.30
C ALA A 35 2.35 -13.81 4.54
N PRO A 36 3.17 -13.78 3.48
CA PRO A 36 3.44 -12.54 2.76
C PRO A 36 2.12 -11.89 2.43
N SER A 37 1.96 -10.65 2.85
CA SER A 37 0.76 -9.86 2.62
C SER A 37 0.47 -9.93 1.12
N ARG A 38 -0.48 -10.80 0.74
CA ARG A 38 -0.92 -10.88 -0.64
C ARG A 38 -1.41 -9.49 -0.97
N TYR A 39 -0.73 -8.81 -1.87
CA TYR A 39 -1.17 -7.54 -2.45
C TYR A 39 -2.66 -7.69 -2.82
N ARG A 40 -3.51 -7.15 -2.00
CA ARG A 40 -4.93 -7.05 -2.30
C ARG A 40 -5.10 -5.73 -3.03
N PRO A 41 -5.35 -5.74 -4.34
CA PRO A 41 -5.68 -4.51 -5.03
C PRO A 41 -6.83 -3.87 -4.27
N ASN A 42 -6.72 -2.56 -4.09
CA ASN A 42 -7.62 -1.75 -3.29
C ASN A 42 -9.06 -1.91 -3.80
N ARG A 43 -9.75 -2.90 -3.26
CA ARG A 43 -11.17 -3.10 -3.57
C ARG A 43 -11.92 -2.09 -2.72
N PHE A 44 -12.39 -1.04 -3.35
CA PHE A 44 -13.51 -0.29 -2.78
C PHE A 44 -14.52 -1.26 -2.20
N ALA A 45 -15.06 -0.94 -1.03
CA ALA A 45 -16.23 -1.67 -0.55
C ALA A 45 -17.20 -1.79 -1.74
N ALA A 46 -17.69 -2.98 -2.02
CA ALA A 46 -18.46 -3.27 -3.25
C ALA A 46 -19.58 -2.24 -3.53
N ARG A 47 -20.15 -1.65 -2.46
CA ARG A 47 -21.14 -0.56 -2.53
C ARG A 47 -20.58 0.74 -3.13
N ALA A 48 -19.34 1.11 -2.81
CA ALA A 48 -18.75 2.33 -3.35
C ALA A 48 -18.49 2.19 -4.86
N GLY A 49 -18.00 1.04 -5.31
CA GLY A 49 -17.85 0.76 -6.74
C GLY A 49 -19.16 0.85 -7.50
N THR A 50 -20.24 0.29 -6.95
CA THR A 50 -21.59 0.38 -7.54
C THR A 50 -22.06 1.82 -7.61
N TYR A 51 -21.85 2.63 -6.57
CA TYR A 51 -22.20 4.05 -6.55
C TYR A 51 -21.52 4.83 -7.68
N TYR A 52 -20.20 4.71 -7.83
CA TYR A 52 -19.48 5.42 -8.89
C TYR A 52 -19.92 5.01 -10.28
N LYS A 53 -20.22 3.73 -10.48
CA LYS A 53 -20.75 3.22 -11.73
C LYS A 53 -22.13 3.78 -12.07
N LEU A 54 -23.04 3.81 -11.11
CA LEU A 54 -24.44 4.24 -11.34
C LEU A 54 -24.54 5.76 -11.47
N VAL A 55 -23.86 6.53 -10.61
CA VAL A 55 -23.99 7.99 -10.54
C VAL A 55 -23.07 8.68 -11.55
N TRP A 56 -21.82 8.23 -11.63
CA TRP A 56 -20.76 8.90 -12.37
C TRP A 56 -20.33 8.18 -13.65
N GLY A 57 -20.90 7.00 -13.92
CA GLY A 57 -20.56 6.22 -15.10
C GLY A 57 -19.11 5.76 -15.17
N VAL A 58 -18.45 5.58 -14.01
CA VAL A 58 -17.05 5.16 -13.94
C VAL A 58 -16.85 4.01 -12.98
N ASP A 59 -15.85 3.18 -13.25
CA ASP A 59 -15.41 2.11 -12.36
C ASP A 59 -13.88 2.01 -12.33
N SER A 60 -13.35 0.99 -11.62
CA SER A 60 -11.90 0.70 -11.57
C SER A 60 -11.06 1.89 -11.13
N LEU A 61 -11.58 2.69 -10.17
CA LEU A 61 -10.84 3.81 -9.61
C LEU A 61 -9.59 3.31 -8.90
N SER A 62 -8.45 3.90 -9.20
CA SER A 62 -7.18 3.56 -8.58
C SER A 62 -6.31 4.79 -8.41
N VAL A 63 -5.52 4.80 -7.33
CA VAL A 63 -4.51 5.83 -7.06
C VAL A 63 -3.17 5.15 -6.91
N LYS A 64 -2.19 5.58 -7.69
CA LYS A 64 -0.85 4.99 -7.70
C LYS A 64 0.21 6.03 -7.41
N TRP A 65 1.17 5.63 -6.62
CA TRP A 65 2.40 6.35 -6.34
C TRP A 65 3.39 6.09 -7.49
N THR A 66 3.77 7.12 -8.23
CA THR A 66 4.60 7.02 -9.44
C THR A 66 5.76 8.02 -9.40
N GLU A 67 6.68 7.92 -10.36
CA GLU A 67 7.85 8.81 -10.47
C GLU A 67 8.59 8.97 -9.12
N SER A 68 8.94 7.84 -8.52
CA SER A 68 9.59 7.80 -7.19
C SER A 68 8.84 8.62 -6.11
N GLY A 69 7.53 8.80 -6.27
CA GLY A 69 6.67 9.49 -5.35
C GLY A 69 6.48 10.99 -5.58
N GLU A 70 7.11 11.56 -6.57
CA GLU A 70 6.90 12.97 -6.94
C GLU A 70 5.54 13.20 -7.61
N VAL A 71 4.89 12.11 -8.05
CA VAL A 71 3.61 12.15 -8.75
C VAL A 71 2.67 11.10 -8.17
N ILE A 72 1.42 11.49 -7.93
CA ILE A 72 0.31 10.59 -7.61
C ILE A 72 -0.60 10.52 -8.82
N ARG A 73 -0.76 9.32 -9.38
CA ARG A 73 -1.60 9.09 -10.56
C ARG A 73 -2.96 8.52 -10.15
N PHE A 74 -4.02 9.22 -10.46
CA PHE A 74 -5.39 8.72 -10.38
C PHE A 74 -5.83 8.20 -11.74
N SER A 75 -6.47 7.04 -11.76
CA SER A 75 -7.02 6.42 -12.97
C SER A 75 -8.42 5.90 -12.72
N TYR A 76 -9.25 5.92 -13.75
CA TYR A 76 -10.61 5.38 -13.75
C TYR A 76 -10.97 4.86 -15.15
N ARG A 77 -11.91 3.94 -15.22
CA ARG A 77 -12.46 3.46 -16.48
C ARG A 77 -13.87 3.99 -16.67
N VAL A 78 -14.17 4.49 -17.84
CA VAL A 78 -15.51 4.97 -18.21
C VAL A 78 -16.40 3.79 -18.57
N VAL A 79 -17.58 3.75 -17.99
CA VAL A 79 -18.64 2.76 -18.27
C VAL A 79 -19.79 3.43 -19.04
N ASP A 80 -20.11 4.67 -18.66
CA ASP A 80 -21.15 5.49 -19.27
C ASP A 80 -20.53 6.85 -19.62
N ALA A 81 -20.42 7.13 -20.91
CA ALA A 81 -19.74 8.32 -21.41
C ALA A 81 -20.47 9.62 -21.05
N ASP A 82 -21.80 9.61 -21.03
CA ASP A 82 -22.57 10.81 -20.73
C ASP A 82 -22.44 11.24 -19.28
N LYS A 83 -22.47 10.30 -18.38
CA LYS A 83 -22.25 10.55 -16.94
C LYS A 83 -20.82 10.94 -16.62
N ALA A 84 -19.85 10.39 -17.33
CA ALA A 84 -18.44 10.65 -17.12
C ALA A 84 -17.94 12.01 -17.64
N LYS A 85 -18.76 12.77 -18.38
CA LYS A 85 -18.37 14.07 -18.95
C LYS A 85 -17.78 15.03 -17.91
N VAL A 86 -18.31 15.03 -16.70
CA VAL A 86 -17.84 15.90 -15.60
C VAL A 86 -16.38 15.65 -15.26
N LEU A 87 -15.91 14.41 -15.33
CA LEU A 87 -14.53 14.04 -14.98
C LEU A 87 -13.53 14.49 -16.04
N ASN A 88 -13.96 14.56 -17.30
CA ASN A 88 -13.11 14.94 -18.44
C ASN A 88 -13.24 16.42 -18.84
N ASP A 89 -14.19 17.16 -18.23
CA ASP A 89 -14.39 18.57 -18.52
C ASP A 89 -13.18 19.39 -18.07
N LYS A 90 -12.59 20.12 -19.02
CA LYS A 90 -11.43 21.01 -18.78
C LYS A 90 -11.73 22.14 -17.81
N LYS A 91 -12.99 22.54 -17.66
CA LYS A 91 -13.42 23.60 -16.72
C LYS A 91 -13.33 23.16 -15.25
N ASN A 92 -13.42 21.86 -15.01
CA ASN A 92 -13.33 21.29 -13.68
C ASN A 92 -11.87 21.07 -13.31
N GLU A 93 -11.36 21.80 -12.34
CA GLU A 93 -10.00 21.59 -11.81
C GLU A 93 -9.99 20.40 -10.86
N PRO A 94 -9.24 19.33 -11.17
CA PRO A 94 -9.10 18.21 -10.28
C PRO A 94 -8.09 18.49 -9.17
N PHE A 95 -8.38 17.99 -7.97
CA PHE A 95 -7.43 18.00 -6.86
C PHE A 95 -7.55 16.74 -6.02
N LEU A 96 -6.46 16.41 -5.35
CA LEU A 96 -6.36 15.29 -4.42
C LEU A 96 -6.09 15.84 -3.03
N ILE A 97 -6.86 15.37 -2.06
CA ILE A 97 -6.73 15.74 -0.66
C ILE A 97 -6.25 14.54 0.15
N ASP A 98 -5.18 14.71 0.89
CA ASP A 98 -4.82 13.81 1.98
C ASP A 98 -5.18 14.49 3.31
N PRO A 99 -6.24 14.07 3.99
CA PRO A 99 -6.67 14.67 5.24
C PRO A 99 -5.70 14.39 6.40
N ARG A 100 -4.92 13.31 6.31
CA ARG A 100 -3.94 12.95 7.33
C ARG A 100 -2.70 13.82 7.25
N ALA A 101 -2.19 14.05 6.04
CA ALA A 101 -1.06 14.95 5.81
C ALA A 101 -1.47 16.44 5.78
N GLY A 102 -2.78 16.73 5.72
CA GLY A 102 -3.32 18.09 5.63
C GLY A 102 -2.96 18.79 4.33
N VAL A 103 -2.76 18.04 3.23
CA VAL A 103 -2.31 18.59 1.96
C VAL A 103 -3.35 18.46 0.86
N LYS A 104 -3.34 19.44 -0.05
CA LYS A 104 -4.11 19.44 -1.29
C LYS A 104 -3.15 19.47 -2.47
N LEU A 105 -3.15 18.39 -3.26
CA LEU A 105 -2.35 18.28 -4.47
C LEU A 105 -3.16 18.69 -5.69
N VAL A 106 -2.50 19.35 -6.64
CA VAL A 106 -3.11 19.81 -7.89
C VAL A 106 -2.47 19.13 -9.10
N VAL A 107 -3.18 19.10 -10.22
CA VAL A 107 -2.63 18.66 -11.49
C VAL A 107 -1.69 19.73 -12.02
N PRO A 108 -0.40 19.42 -12.24
CA PRO A 108 0.54 20.38 -12.77
C PRO A 108 0.20 20.72 -14.23
N SER A 109 0.39 21.98 -14.60
CA SER A 109 0.30 22.45 -15.98
C SER A 109 1.70 22.70 -16.52
N LEU A 110 2.02 22.08 -17.65
CA LEU A 110 3.28 22.27 -18.36
C LEU A 110 3.04 23.23 -19.53
N GLU A 111 3.97 24.16 -19.76
CA GLU A 111 3.84 25.22 -20.77
C GLU A 111 3.51 24.69 -22.18
N LYS A 112 4.12 23.57 -22.58
CA LYS A 112 3.96 23.00 -23.92
C LYS A 112 2.88 21.96 -24.04
N VAL A 113 2.46 21.32 -22.96
CA VAL A 113 1.57 20.14 -22.97
C VAL A 113 0.24 20.44 -22.28
N GLY A 114 0.19 21.49 -21.46
CA GLY A 114 -0.97 21.82 -20.64
C GLY A 114 -1.02 20.95 -19.36
N GLN A 115 -2.23 20.75 -18.85
CA GLN A 115 -2.43 19.97 -17.63
C GLN A 115 -2.10 18.48 -17.85
N LEU A 116 -1.41 17.86 -16.90
CA LEU A 116 -1.10 16.44 -16.92
C LEU A 116 -2.33 15.58 -16.60
N ARG A 117 -3.31 15.63 -17.49
CA ARG A 117 -4.52 14.81 -17.46
C ARG A 117 -5.05 14.52 -18.85
N GLN A 118 -5.75 13.43 -19.01
CA GLN A 118 -6.54 13.16 -20.20
C GLN A 118 -7.90 13.85 -20.07
N SER A 119 -8.18 14.77 -20.98
CA SER A 119 -9.42 15.57 -21.00
C SER A 119 -10.12 15.50 -22.37
N SER A 120 -9.91 14.41 -23.10
CA SER A 120 -10.69 14.13 -24.32
C SER A 120 -12.13 13.78 -23.98
N THR A 121 -13.02 13.80 -24.97
CA THR A 121 -14.38 13.30 -24.81
C THR A 121 -14.36 11.88 -24.26
N PRO A 122 -15.10 11.60 -23.17
CA PRO A 122 -15.09 10.27 -22.58
C PRO A 122 -15.73 9.26 -23.52
N GLU A 123 -15.14 8.06 -23.58
CA GLU A 123 -15.64 6.95 -24.38
C GLU A 123 -15.83 5.73 -23.48
N ALA A 124 -16.96 5.06 -23.59
CA ALA A 124 -17.23 3.85 -22.81
C ALA A 124 -16.19 2.76 -23.08
N GLY A 125 -15.74 2.10 -22.03
CA GLY A 125 -14.70 1.07 -22.07
C GLY A 125 -13.26 1.60 -21.99
N LYS A 126 -13.02 2.89 -22.23
CA LYS A 126 -11.68 3.48 -22.13
C LYS A 126 -11.32 3.87 -20.70
N SER A 127 -10.03 3.79 -20.41
CA SER A 127 -9.46 4.27 -19.15
C SER A 127 -8.83 5.64 -19.33
N TYR A 128 -9.03 6.50 -18.35
CA TYR A 128 -8.49 7.85 -18.29
C TYR A 128 -7.66 8.01 -17.03
N TRP A 129 -6.75 8.97 -17.06
CA TRP A 129 -5.90 9.26 -15.92
C TRP A 129 -5.61 10.75 -15.79
N MET A 130 -5.21 11.13 -14.59
CA MET A 130 -4.63 12.41 -14.25
C MET A 130 -3.52 12.25 -13.22
N ALA A 131 -2.56 13.16 -13.23
CA ALA A 131 -1.39 13.15 -12.37
C ALA A 131 -1.41 14.36 -11.45
N PHE A 132 -1.24 14.14 -10.14
CA PHE A 132 -1.15 15.18 -9.13
C PHE A 132 0.29 15.38 -8.71
N SER A 133 0.74 16.63 -8.58
CA SER A 133 2.08 16.93 -8.10
C SER A 133 2.19 16.63 -6.61
N ASN A 134 3.10 15.73 -6.26
CA ASN A 134 3.40 15.33 -4.88
C ASN A 134 4.82 15.79 -4.48
N LYS A 135 5.16 17.04 -4.84
CA LYS A 135 6.47 17.60 -4.58
C LYS A 135 6.80 17.57 -3.08
N GLY A 136 7.97 17.04 -2.76
CA GLY A 136 8.36 16.81 -1.37
C GLY A 136 7.73 15.57 -0.74
N ARG A 137 6.93 14.81 -1.49
CA ARG A 137 6.37 13.50 -1.12
C ARG A 137 5.55 13.48 0.18
N PRO A 138 4.69 14.47 0.43
CA PRO A 138 3.83 14.46 1.61
C PRO A 138 2.86 13.29 1.60
N VAL A 139 2.33 12.88 0.45
CA VAL A 139 1.47 11.70 0.27
C VAL A 139 2.32 10.47 0.00
N LYS A 140 2.09 9.39 0.73
CA LYS A 140 2.86 8.15 0.68
C LYS A 140 1.98 6.96 0.30
N ARG A 141 2.63 5.85 -0.04
CA ARG A 141 1.92 4.57 -0.23
C ARG A 141 1.21 4.16 1.06
N GLY A 142 -0.02 3.71 0.91
CA GLY A 142 -0.90 3.33 2.02
C GLY A 142 -1.73 4.47 2.60
N ASP A 143 -1.47 5.73 2.23
CA ASP A 143 -2.29 6.85 2.66
C ASP A 143 -3.68 6.80 2.03
N ARG A 144 -4.68 7.31 2.76
CA ARG A 144 -6.06 7.41 2.29
C ARG A 144 -6.32 8.82 1.80
N VAL A 145 -6.66 8.92 0.54
CA VAL A 145 -6.86 10.20 -0.13
C VAL A 145 -8.27 10.33 -0.70
N SER A 146 -8.66 11.56 -0.96
CA SER A 146 -9.90 11.89 -1.66
C SER A 146 -9.57 12.60 -2.97
N VAL A 147 -10.20 12.20 -4.06
CA VAL A 147 -10.10 12.88 -5.36
C VAL A 147 -11.38 13.64 -5.62
N VAL A 148 -11.24 14.91 -5.98
CA VAL A 148 -12.35 15.82 -6.30
C VAL A 148 -12.16 16.41 -7.69
N ILE A 149 -13.23 16.37 -8.50
CA ILE A 149 -13.25 16.90 -9.87
C ILE A 149 -14.63 17.54 -10.11
N GLY A 150 -14.72 18.85 -9.95
CA GLY A 150 -16.03 19.53 -9.95
C GLY A 150 -16.95 18.97 -8.88
N GLN A 151 -18.07 18.37 -9.28
CA GLN A 151 -19.01 17.71 -8.35
C GLN A 151 -18.65 16.25 -8.04
N PHE A 152 -17.78 15.62 -8.83
CA PHE A 152 -17.32 14.28 -8.55
C PHE A 152 -16.42 14.26 -7.31
N ARG A 153 -16.68 13.30 -6.42
CA ARG A 153 -15.85 13.07 -5.24
C ARG A 153 -15.68 11.58 -4.97
N ALA A 154 -14.45 11.16 -4.82
CA ALA A 154 -14.11 9.79 -4.44
C ALA A 154 -13.24 9.80 -3.19
N ASP A 155 -13.80 9.35 -2.08
CA ASP A 155 -13.16 9.36 -0.75
C ASP A 155 -12.56 8.01 -0.39
N GLY A 156 -11.50 8.04 0.43
CA GLY A 156 -10.91 6.84 1.03
C GLY A 156 -10.16 5.95 0.06
N LEU A 157 -9.73 6.49 -1.07
CA LEU A 157 -8.83 5.81 -2.01
C LEU A 157 -7.48 5.57 -1.33
N VAL A 158 -6.95 4.36 -1.42
CA VAL A 158 -5.62 4.05 -0.88
C VAL A 158 -4.59 4.23 -1.99
N VAL A 159 -3.48 4.85 -1.67
CA VAL A 159 -2.35 5.04 -2.59
C VAL A 159 -1.54 3.74 -2.65
N ASP A 160 -1.43 3.14 -3.83
CA ASP A 160 -0.67 1.90 -4.10
C ASP A 160 0.78 2.19 -4.54
#